data_1d1fcad5491b56642f5b7ae26a1ea44d
#
_entry.id   1d1fcad5491b56642f5b7ae26a1ea44d
#
_cell.length_a   1.000
_cell.length_b   1.000
_cell.length_c   1.000
_cell.angle_alpha   90.00
_cell.angle_beta   90.00
_cell.angle_gamma   90.00
#
_symmetry.space_group_name_H-M   'P 1'
#
loop_
_entity.id
_entity.type
_entity.pdbx_description
1 polymer ?
#
loop_
_entity_poly.entity_id
_entity_poly.type
_entity_poly.pdbx_seq_one_letter_code
_entity_poly.pdbx_strand_id
1 'polypeptide(L)'
;MIKDVIKTIDQIAAEDPQRIAYDYLGETNTYGDLKARSDAYAAKINELDLPEKAPVMIWGGQNFEMIASFIGAVKAGHAYIPIASYSNSERLLMIQEVSEAPLVIAIDKLPIEMDNIKVLTPEEVSDNHPEIDQSKFVSGDDNFYIIFTSG
;
A
#
# COMPACT_ATOMS: atom_id res chain seq x y z
N MET A 1 12.06 -20.93 -6.35
CA MET A 1 12.12 -19.63 -5.66
C MET A 1 11.10 -18.67 -6.27
N ILE A 2 10.36 -17.97 -5.43
CA ILE A 2 9.41 -16.98 -5.90
C ILE A 2 10.18 -15.73 -6.30
N LYS A 3 10.12 -15.35 -7.58
CA LYS A 3 10.82 -14.17 -8.08
C LYS A 3 9.96 -12.92 -8.11
N ASP A 4 8.64 -13.10 -8.10
CA ASP A 4 7.69 -12.00 -8.17
C ASP A 4 6.52 -12.30 -7.23
N VAL A 5 6.57 -11.70 -6.05
CA VAL A 5 5.56 -11.92 -4.99
C VAL A 5 4.18 -11.45 -5.47
N ILE A 6 4.12 -10.34 -6.18
CA ILE A 6 2.84 -9.76 -6.61
C ILE A 6 2.14 -10.66 -7.62
N LYS A 7 2.88 -11.15 -8.61
CA LYS A 7 2.33 -12.09 -9.60
C LYS A 7 1.90 -13.40 -8.96
N THR A 8 2.68 -13.88 -7.96
CA THR A 8 2.33 -15.09 -7.24
C THR A 8 1.03 -14.91 -6.46
N ILE A 9 0.84 -13.78 -5.80
CA ILE A 9 -0.39 -13.47 -5.07
C ILE A 9 -1.58 -13.46 -6.04
N ASP A 10 -1.45 -12.78 -7.17
CA ASP A 10 -2.52 -12.70 -8.16
C ASP A 10 -2.83 -14.06 -8.79
N GLN A 11 -1.79 -14.88 -9.00
CA GLN A 11 -1.98 -16.23 -9.52
C GLN A 11 -2.76 -17.11 -8.54
N ILE A 12 -2.42 -17.08 -7.27
CA ILE A 12 -3.15 -17.83 -6.24
C ILE A 12 -4.60 -17.34 -6.17
N ALA A 13 -4.81 -16.02 -6.24
CA ALA A 13 -6.16 -15.44 -6.24
C ALA A 13 -6.99 -15.95 -7.43
N ALA A 14 -6.37 -16.15 -8.59
CA ALA A 14 -7.06 -16.67 -9.77
C ALA A 14 -7.37 -18.16 -9.65
N GLU A 15 -6.44 -18.94 -9.11
CA GLU A 15 -6.56 -20.40 -9.03
C GLU A 15 -7.38 -20.87 -7.81
N ASP A 16 -7.24 -20.17 -6.67
CA ASP A 16 -7.88 -20.55 -5.43
C ASP A 16 -8.26 -19.28 -4.63
N PRO A 17 -9.25 -18.52 -5.10
CA PRO A 17 -9.60 -17.24 -4.49
C PRO A 17 -10.08 -17.33 -3.04
N GLN A 18 -10.58 -18.51 -2.62
CA GLN A 18 -11.08 -18.71 -1.26
C GLN A 18 -9.99 -19.11 -0.26
N ARG A 19 -8.76 -19.32 -0.73
CA ARG A 19 -7.65 -19.64 0.16
C ARG A 19 -7.35 -18.48 1.09
N ILE A 20 -7.13 -18.74 2.37
CA ILE A 20 -6.85 -17.71 3.36
C ILE A 20 -5.47 -17.12 3.11
N ALA A 21 -5.41 -15.79 2.95
CA ALA A 21 -4.16 -15.03 2.78
C ALA A 21 -3.78 -14.30 4.05
N TYR A 22 -4.76 -13.91 4.87
CA TYR A 22 -4.56 -13.12 6.09
C TYR A 22 -5.44 -13.66 7.20
N ASP A 23 -4.83 -13.91 8.36
CA ASP A 23 -5.54 -14.42 9.53
C ASP A 23 -4.89 -13.80 10.78
N TYR A 24 -5.59 -12.84 11.39
CA TYR A 24 -5.07 -12.15 12.57
C TYR A 24 -6.21 -11.78 13.51
N LEU A 25 -6.13 -12.25 14.75
CA LEU A 25 -7.10 -11.93 15.81
C LEU A 25 -8.55 -12.18 15.38
N GLY A 26 -8.80 -13.27 14.67
CA GLY A 26 -10.15 -13.64 14.23
C GLY A 26 -10.60 -13.00 12.93
N GLU A 27 -9.82 -12.06 12.39
CA GLU A 27 -10.08 -11.49 11.06
C GLU A 27 -9.41 -12.37 10.02
N THR A 28 -10.17 -12.86 9.06
CA THR A 28 -9.63 -13.66 7.96
C THR A 28 -10.02 -13.03 6.63
N ASN A 29 -9.06 -13.01 5.70
CA ASN A 29 -9.29 -12.54 4.34
C ASN A 29 -8.64 -13.52 3.36
N THR A 30 -9.27 -13.68 2.22
CA THR A 30 -8.82 -14.63 1.19
C THR A 30 -7.85 -13.96 0.23
N TYR A 31 -7.17 -14.77 -0.60
CA TYR A 31 -6.35 -14.25 -1.70
C TYR A 31 -7.20 -13.47 -2.70
N GLY A 32 -8.46 -13.89 -2.92
CA GLY A 32 -9.40 -13.13 -3.74
C GLY A 32 -9.66 -11.74 -3.18
N ASP A 33 -9.88 -11.65 -1.85
CA ASP A 33 -10.06 -10.37 -1.16
C ASP A 33 -8.81 -9.49 -1.31
N LEU A 34 -7.64 -10.08 -1.12
CA LEU A 34 -6.37 -9.36 -1.19
C LEU A 34 -6.12 -8.80 -2.59
N LYS A 35 -6.35 -9.63 -3.62
CA LYS A 35 -6.22 -9.16 -5.00
C LYS A 35 -7.18 -8.02 -5.29
N ALA A 36 -8.46 -8.21 -4.96
CA ALA A 36 -9.48 -7.20 -5.25
C ALA A 36 -9.17 -5.87 -4.55
N ARG A 37 -8.82 -5.92 -3.28
CA ARG A 37 -8.58 -4.71 -2.51
C ARG A 37 -7.26 -4.03 -2.89
N SER A 38 -6.21 -4.80 -3.15
CA SER A 38 -4.94 -4.23 -3.61
C SER A 38 -5.07 -3.61 -5.00
N ASP A 39 -5.86 -4.22 -5.88
CA ASP A 39 -6.15 -3.63 -7.20
C ASP A 39 -6.90 -2.30 -7.05
N ALA A 40 -7.82 -2.21 -6.09
CA ALA A 40 -8.55 -0.97 -5.82
C ALA A 40 -7.61 0.15 -5.36
N TYR A 41 -6.67 -0.16 -4.46
CA TYR A 41 -5.66 0.83 -4.04
C TYR A 41 -4.78 1.24 -5.22
N ALA A 42 -4.35 0.30 -6.03
CA ALA A 42 -3.52 0.60 -7.20
C ALA A 42 -4.24 1.54 -8.18
N ALA A 43 -5.51 1.26 -8.45
CA ALA A 43 -6.32 2.11 -9.33
C ALA A 43 -6.44 3.53 -8.78
N LYS A 44 -6.67 3.66 -7.48
CA LYS A 44 -6.78 4.98 -6.84
C LYS A 44 -5.47 5.74 -6.89
N ILE A 45 -4.36 5.08 -6.59
CA ILE A 45 -3.04 5.71 -6.64
C ILE A 45 -2.71 6.15 -8.08
N ASN A 46 -3.02 5.30 -9.07
CA ASN A 46 -2.82 5.68 -10.48
C ASN A 46 -3.64 6.91 -10.86
N GLU A 47 -4.86 7.03 -10.35
CA GLU A 47 -5.73 8.19 -10.60
C GLU A 47 -5.12 9.49 -10.06
N LEU A 48 -4.35 9.41 -8.99
CA LEU A 48 -3.72 10.59 -8.37
C LEU A 48 -2.54 11.13 -9.19
N ASP A 49 -2.05 10.37 -10.14
CA ASP A 49 -0.98 10.77 -11.07
C ASP A 49 0.27 11.29 -10.34
N LEU A 50 0.80 10.49 -9.43
CA LEU A 50 2.00 10.84 -8.66
C LEU A 50 3.23 10.85 -9.57
N PRO A 51 4.31 11.58 -9.17
CA PRO A 51 5.58 11.49 -9.89
C PRO A 51 6.05 10.05 -10.00
N GLU A 52 6.63 9.69 -11.14
CA GLU A 52 7.09 8.33 -11.41
C GLU A 52 8.06 7.86 -10.32
N LYS A 53 7.82 6.67 -9.79
CA LYS A 53 8.64 6.03 -8.75
C LYS A 53 8.68 6.77 -7.42
N ALA A 54 7.84 7.79 -7.21
CA ALA A 54 7.77 8.47 -5.92
C ALA A 54 7.35 7.48 -4.83
N PRO A 55 7.95 7.53 -3.64
CA PRO A 55 7.54 6.66 -2.55
C PRO A 55 6.19 7.11 -1.97
N VAL A 56 5.47 6.18 -1.36
CA VAL A 56 4.17 6.41 -0.76
C VAL A 56 4.26 6.03 0.72
N MET A 57 3.95 6.96 1.62
CA MET A 57 3.88 6.64 3.05
C MET A 57 2.55 5.95 3.35
N ILE A 58 2.59 4.96 4.25
CA ILE A 58 1.38 4.26 4.69
C ILE A 58 1.39 4.20 6.21
N TRP A 59 0.40 4.85 6.82
CA TRP A 59 0.27 5.01 8.26
C TRP A 59 -0.82 4.09 8.78
N GLY A 60 -0.47 3.16 9.65
CA GLY A 60 -1.46 2.25 10.21
C GLY A 60 -0.88 1.17 11.09
N GLY A 61 -1.74 0.25 11.50
CA GLY A 61 -1.38 -0.87 12.36
C GLY A 61 -1.38 -2.19 11.61
N GLN A 62 -1.57 -3.28 12.37
CA GLN A 62 -1.62 -4.62 11.80
C GLN A 62 -3.06 -4.97 11.45
N ASN A 63 -3.41 -4.78 10.20
CA ASN A 63 -4.72 -5.16 9.68
C ASN A 63 -4.65 -5.45 8.19
N PHE A 64 -5.74 -5.98 7.67
CA PHE A 64 -5.82 -6.37 6.26
C PHE A 64 -5.66 -5.17 5.33
N GLU A 65 -6.30 -4.02 5.64
CA GLU A 65 -6.21 -2.82 4.80
C GLU A 65 -4.76 -2.35 4.66
N MET A 66 -3.97 -2.47 5.71
CA MET A 66 -2.55 -2.10 5.66
C MET A 66 -1.81 -2.94 4.62
N ILE A 67 -2.00 -4.26 4.65
CA ILE A 67 -1.36 -5.18 3.70
C ILE A 67 -1.84 -4.92 2.27
N ALA A 68 -3.14 -4.74 2.08
CA ALA A 68 -3.71 -4.46 0.77
C ALA A 68 -3.16 -3.16 0.19
N SER A 69 -2.96 -2.14 1.02
CA SER A 69 -2.38 -0.87 0.58
C SER A 69 -0.90 -0.99 0.19
N PHE A 70 -0.13 -1.81 0.90
CA PHE A 70 1.27 -2.10 0.53
C PHE A 70 1.33 -2.66 -0.89
N ILE A 71 0.54 -3.70 -1.13
CA ILE A 71 0.54 -4.38 -2.42
C ILE A 71 -0.02 -3.44 -3.50
N GLY A 72 -1.04 -2.65 -3.17
CA GLY A 72 -1.59 -1.67 -4.09
C GLY A 72 -0.58 -0.62 -4.53
N ALA A 73 0.24 -0.12 -3.59
CA ALA A 73 1.29 0.84 -3.93
C ALA A 73 2.28 0.24 -4.93
N VAL A 74 2.71 -1.00 -4.68
CA VAL A 74 3.64 -1.71 -5.58
C VAL A 74 3.00 -1.93 -6.95
N LYS A 75 1.72 -2.29 -7.00
CA LYS A 75 1.00 -2.46 -8.27
C LYS A 75 0.88 -1.14 -9.04
N ALA A 76 0.89 -0.02 -8.34
CA ALA A 76 0.86 1.30 -8.96
C ALA A 76 2.27 1.80 -9.35
N GLY A 77 3.32 1.04 -9.07
CA GLY A 77 4.68 1.40 -9.44
C GLY A 77 5.44 2.20 -8.41
N HIS A 78 5.00 2.17 -7.14
CA HIS A 78 5.59 2.97 -6.07
C HIS A 78 6.06 2.10 -4.91
N ALA A 79 7.26 2.37 -4.41
CA ALA A 79 7.71 1.77 -3.15
C ALA A 79 6.85 2.33 -2.01
N TYR A 80 6.53 1.50 -1.03
CA TYR A 80 5.79 1.96 0.13
C TYR A 80 6.72 2.13 1.34
N ILE A 81 6.37 3.08 2.21
CA ILE A 81 7.08 3.34 3.46
C ILE A 81 6.10 3.05 4.59
N PRO A 82 6.20 1.88 5.25
CA PRO A 82 5.28 1.56 6.33
C PRO A 82 5.64 2.33 7.60
N ILE A 83 4.65 2.98 8.20
CA ILE A 83 4.83 3.74 9.45
C ILE A 83 3.75 3.28 10.42
N ALA A 84 4.18 2.69 11.53
CA ALA A 84 3.26 2.19 12.54
C ALA A 84 2.52 3.35 13.20
N SER A 85 1.19 3.21 13.35
CA SER A 85 0.35 4.27 13.90
C SER A 85 0.57 4.52 15.38
N TYR A 86 1.32 3.64 16.08
CA TYR A 86 1.76 3.91 17.45
C TYR A 86 2.97 4.84 17.51
N SER A 87 3.54 5.22 16.36
CA SER A 87 4.62 6.20 16.28
C SER A 87 4.10 7.61 16.56
N ASN A 88 4.99 8.56 16.78
CA ASN A 88 4.60 9.93 17.04
C ASN A 88 4.58 10.79 15.77
N SER A 89 4.00 11.98 15.88
CA SER A 89 3.90 12.91 14.76
C SER A 89 5.26 13.40 14.27
N GLU A 90 6.23 13.53 15.17
CA GLU A 90 7.59 13.97 14.80
C GLU A 90 8.25 12.98 13.84
N ARG A 91 8.07 11.67 14.09
CA ARG A 91 8.58 10.63 13.21
C ARG A 91 7.90 10.67 11.84
N LEU A 92 6.59 10.84 11.83
CA LEU A 92 5.83 10.94 10.59
C LEU A 92 6.32 12.13 9.73
N LEU A 93 6.48 13.29 10.34
CA LEU A 93 6.95 14.48 9.64
C LEU A 93 8.40 14.33 9.16
N MET A 94 9.25 13.71 9.97
CA MET A 94 10.64 13.46 9.58
C MET A 94 10.71 12.55 8.36
N ILE A 95 9.93 11.48 8.34
CA ILE A 95 9.91 10.54 7.22
C ILE A 95 9.38 11.24 5.97
N GLN A 96 8.35 12.06 6.10
CA GLN A 96 7.83 12.83 4.97
C GLN A 96 8.90 13.77 4.40
N GLU A 97 9.60 14.49 5.26
CA GLU A 97 10.64 15.43 4.84
C GLU A 97 11.78 14.72 4.12
N VAL A 98 12.29 13.64 4.70
CA VAL A 98 13.43 12.91 4.13
C VAL A 98 13.06 12.18 2.85
N SER A 99 11.91 11.54 2.81
CA SER A 99 11.48 10.74 1.65
C SER A 99 10.93 11.59 0.52
N GLU A 100 10.43 12.79 0.83
CA GLU A 100 9.70 13.65 -0.10
C GLU A 100 8.47 12.95 -0.70
N ALA A 101 7.87 12.02 0.05
CA ALA A 101 6.71 11.29 -0.41
C ALA A 101 5.54 12.26 -0.69
N PRO A 102 4.91 12.16 -1.86
CA PRO A 102 3.80 13.05 -2.23
C PRO A 102 2.44 12.61 -1.70
N LEU A 103 2.37 11.41 -1.11
CA LEU A 103 1.13 10.80 -0.65
C LEU A 103 1.35 10.07 0.66
N VAL A 104 0.39 10.21 1.58
CA VAL A 104 0.27 9.32 2.73
C VAL A 104 -1.09 8.61 2.67
N ILE A 105 -1.08 7.29 2.76
CA ILE A 105 -2.29 6.51 2.91
C ILE A 105 -2.52 6.34 4.40
N ALA A 106 -3.58 6.95 4.91
CA ALA A 106 -3.91 6.93 6.32
C ALA A 106 -4.90 5.79 6.60
N ILE A 107 -4.36 4.61 6.88
CA ILE A 107 -5.18 3.45 7.26
C ILE A 107 -5.80 3.71 8.63
N ASP A 108 -5.01 4.26 9.56
CA ASP A 108 -5.49 4.78 10.83
C ASP A 108 -5.49 6.30 10.79
N LYS A 109 -6.21 6.92 11.72
CA LYS A 109 -6.29 8.36 11.80
C LYS A 109 -4.89 8.96 12.02
N LEU A 110 -4.56 9.98 11.22
CA LEU A 110 -3.29 10.69 11.37
C LEU A 110 -3.25 11.45 12.70
N PRO A 111 -2.07 11.54 13.33
CA PRO A 111 -1.94 12.26 14.61
C PRO A 111 -2.00 13.77 14.47
N ILE A 112 -1.79 14.29 13.27
CA ILE A 112 -1.80 15.72 12.96
C ILE A 112 -2.38 15.94 11.57
N GLU A 113 -2.79 17.18 11.28
CA GLU A 113 -3.15 17.57 9.93
C GLU A 113 -1.88 17.73 9.08
N MET A 114 -1.96 17.29 7.84
CA MET A 114 -0.86 17.40 6.88
C MET A 114 -1.35 18.14 5.65
N ASP A 115 -0.94 19.39 5.51
CA ASP A 115 -1.48 20.31 4.50
C ASP A 115 -0.73 20.27 3.16
N ASN A 116 0.52 19.84 3.18
CA ASN A 116 1.40 19.91 2.01
C ASN A 116 1.60 18.55 1.33
N ILE A 117 0.72 17.61 1.61
CA ILE A 117 0.78 16.25 1.07
C ILE A 117 -0.64 15.75 0.83
N LYS A 118 -0.82 14.92 -0.18
CA LYS A 118 -2.12 14.26 -0.39
C LYS A 118 -2.33 13.21 0.68
N VAL A 119 -3.54 13.14 1.20
CA VAL A 119 -3.95 12.13 2.20
C VAL A 119 -5.05 11.29 1.57
N LEU A 120 -4.85 9.98 1.58
CA LEU A 120 -5.82 9.01 1.07
C LEU A 120 -6.27 8.11 2.23
N THR A 121 -7.58 7.95 2.39
CA THR A 121 -8.14 7.06 3.41
C THR A 121 -8.76 5.83 2.74
N PRO A 122 -8.91 4.71 3.46
CA PRO A 122 -9.55 3.52 2.89
C PRO A 122 -10.95 3.76 2.35
N GLU A 123 -11.71 4.67 2.97
CA GLU A 123 -13.08 5.00 2.56
C GLU A 123 -13.13 5.64 1.18
N GLU A 124 -12.04 6.25 0.75
CA GLU A 124 -11.95 6.89 -0.56
C GLU A 124 -11.57 5.91 -1.67
N VAL A 125 -11.23 4.68 -1.31
CA VAL A 125 -10.78 3.66 -2.26
C VAL A 125 -11.98 2.81 -2.65
N SER A 126 -12.43 2.96 -3.90
CA SER A 126 -13.59 2.25 -4.42
C SER A 126 -13.21 0.86 -4.93
N ASP A 127 -14.04 -0.14 -4.62
CA ASP A 127 -13.90 -1.48 -5.19
C ASP A 127 -14.35 -1.53 -6.64
N ASN A 128 -15.04 -0.48 -7.11
CA ASN A 128 -15.43 -0.32 -8.51
C ASN A 128 -14.44 0.63 -9.18
N HIS A 129 -13.51 0.07 -9.93
CA HIS A 129 -12.39 0.82 -10.51
C HIS A 129 -12.04 0.31 -11.90
N PRO A 130 -11.31 1.10 -12.71
CA PRO A 130 -10.79 0.62 -13.99
C PRO A 130 -9.79 -0.52 -13.81
N GLU A 131 -9.61 -1.30 -14.87
CA GLU A 131 -8.58 -2.34 -14.89
C GLU A 131 -7.21 -1.72 -14.70
N ILE A 132 -6.37 -2.35 -13.89
CA ILE A 132 -5.03 -1.86 -13.60
C ILE A 132 -4.02 -2.37 -14.64
N ASP A 133 -2.97 -1.59 -14.86
CA ASP A 133 -1.92 -1.89 -15.82
C ASP A 133 -0.77 -2.63 -15.14
N GLN A 134 -0.62 -3.91 -15.43
CA GLN A 134 0.43 -4.74 -14.83
C GLN A 134 1.84 -4.27 -15.17
N SER A 135 2.02 -3.55 -16.27
CA SER A 135 3.33 -3.03 -16.64
C SER A 135 3.84 -1.97 -15.66
N LYS A 136 2.98 -1.39 -14.83
CA LYS A 136 3.35 -0.41 -13.82
C LYS A 136 3.85 -1.04 -12.52
N PHE A 137 3.68 -2.33 -12.33
CA PHE A 137 4.10 -3.00 -11.09
C PHE A 137 5.59 -2.80 -10.87
N VAL A 138 5.98 -2.52 -9.62
CA VAL A 138 7.39 -2.45 -9.26
C VAL A 138 8.04 -3.79 -9.56
N SER A 139 9.18 -3.76 -10.22
CA SER A 139 9.86 -4.99 -10.63
C SER A 139 11.37 -4.78 -10.72
N GLY A 140 12.12 -5.88 -10.84
CA GLY A 140 13.55 -5.84 -11.04
C GLY A 140 14.27 -5.26 -9.83
N ASP A 141 15.12 -4.27 -10.09
CA ASP A 141 15.94 -3.62 -9.08
C ASP A 141 15.27 -2.43 -8.41
N ASP A 142 14.02 -2.12 -8.77
CA ASP A 142 13.30 -1.02 -8.16
C ASP A 142 12.96 -1.34 -6.71
N ASN A 143 12.92 -0.30 -5.87
CA ASN A 143 12.56 -0.44 -4.47
C ASN A 143 11.11 -0.89 -4.33
N PHE A 144 10.91 -1.97 -3.57
CA PHE A 144 9.58 -2.49 -3.23
C PHE A 144 9.05 -1.75 -2.01
N TYR A 145 9.89 -1.60 -1.00
CA TYR A 145 9.55 -0.86 0.21
C TYR A 145 10.79 -0.17 0.77
N ILE A 146 10.56 0.83 1.62
CA ILE A 146 11.61 1.60 2.29
C ILE A 146 11.28 1.64 3.77
N ILE A 147 12.22 1.23 4.61
CA ILE A 147 12.03 1.23 6.06
C ILE A 147 12.97 2.27 6.67
N PHE A 148 12.41 3.12 7.54
CA PHE A 148 13.17 4.06 8.33
C PHE A 148 13.44 3.45 9.70
N THR A 149 14.72 3.38 10.07
CA THR A 149 15.11 2.85 11.37
C THR A 149 15.32 4.00 12.35
N SER A 150 15.05 3.71 13.64
CA SER A 150 15.37 4.64 14.71
C SER A 150 16.86 4.52 15.01
N GLY A 151 17.58 5.62 14.93
CA GLY A 151 19.00 5.46 15.21
C GLY A 151 19.75 6.70 15.34
#